data_5ed193cbaf6270ab0f9ada541771169c
#
_entry.id   5ed193cbaf6270ab0f9ada541771169c
#
_cell.length_a   1.000
_cell.length_b   1.000
_cell.length_c   1.000
_cell.angle_alpha   90.00
_cell.angle_beta   90.00
_cell.angle_gamma   90.00
#
_symmetry.space_group_name_H-M   'P 1'
#
loop_
_entity.id
_entity.type
_entity.pdbx_description
1 polymer ?
#
loop_
_entity_poly.entity_id
_entity_poly.type
_entity_poly.pdbx_seq_one_letter_code
_entity_poly.pdbx_strand_id
1 'polypeptide(L)'
;TNTRSELRQVYADENGNVPSLESPANYFALASNPDSDKFAAIGARMEATLKVDHVSTNAKYHDKPPAYSVVVGQIHAGKLDDLRNDVSGFGWGNEPLKIYYKKYPNHETGTVFWNYELNLPEDNPKRTDIAYPVWGDGWHDDNDPGETGIALGESFSYEINVYGDTMYLTFSAENHPTVKHQINLANNVDANGFIDDYDDPVAYKNDWLFSKLARITNAVRRMPQH
;
A
#
# COMPACT_ATOMS: atom_id res chain seq x y z
N THR A 1 -4.02 -5.12 -20.70
CA THR A 1 -3.22 -3.93 -20.35
C THR A 1 -3.96 -3.20 -19.24
N ASN A 2 -3.32 -3.04 -18.10
CA ASN A 2 -3.90 -2.28 -16.98
C ASN A 2 -3.68 -0.78 -17.23
N THR A 3 -4.76 0.00 -17.22
CA THR A 3 -4.66 1.46 -17.27
C THR A 3 -4.40 1.97 -15.85
N ARG A 4 -3.33 2.74 -15.68
CA ARG A 4 -2.97 3.38 -14.40
C ARG A 4 -2.99 4.88 -14.58
N SER A 5 -3.49 5.58 -13.57
CA SER A 5 -3.29 7.01 -13.37
C SER A 5 -2.88 7.22 -11.93
N GLU A 6 -1.74 7.84 -11.70
CA GLU A 6 -1.14 7.96 -10.38
C GLU A 6 -0.70 9.40 -10.12
N LEU A 7 -1.07 9.92 -8.95
CA LEU A 7 -0.42 11.07 -8.37
C LEU A 7 0.73 10.55 -7.50
N ARG A 8 1.93 11.02 -7.75
CA ARG A 8 3.13 10.60 -7.01
C ARG A 8 3.68 11.78 -6.24
N GLN A 9 4.05 11.54 -4.99
CA GLN A 9 4.89 12.49 -4.27
C GLN A 9 6.25 12.55 -4.95
N VAL A 10 6.71 13.74 -5.24
CA VAL A 10 8.06 14.01 -5.76
C VAL A 10 8.69 15.10 -4.93
N TYR A 11 9.98 15.01 -4.70
CA TYR A 11 10.76 16.03 -4.03
C TYR A 11 11.47 16.86 -5.11
N ALA A 12 11.31 18.16 -5.03
CA ALA A 12 12.00 19.10 -5.90
C ALA A 12 13.11 19.83 -5.11
N ASP A 13 14.20 20.17 -5.79
CA ASP A 13 15.21 21.04 -5.23
C ASP A 13 14.69 22.49 -5.08
N GLU A 14 15.51 23.36 -4.53
CA GLU A 14 15.17 24.78 -4.34
C GLU A 14 14.87 25.55 -5.63
N ASN A 15 15.30 25.01 -6.79
CA ASN A 15 15.04 25.56 -8.12
C ASN A 15 13.83 24.92 -8.79
N GLY A 16 13.15 23.99 -8.11
CA GLY A 16 12.01 23.25 -8.64
C GLY A 16 12.37 22.08 -9.56
N ASN A 17 13.64 21.67 -9.64
CA ASN A 17 14.04 20.52 -10.42
C ASN A 17 13.67 19.24 -9.65
N VAL A 18 13.04 18.32 -10.37
CA VAL A 18 12.66 17.01 -9.83
C VAL A 18 13.74 16.00 -10.21
N PRO A 19 14.34 15.28 -9.26
CA PRO A 19 15.25 14.18 -9.56
C PRO A 19 14.58 13.10 -10.42
N SER A 20 15.38 12.26 -11.05
CA SER A 20 14.86 11.05 -11.70
C SER A 20 13.94 10.31 -10.75
N LEU A 21 12.82 9.79 -11.25
CA LEU A 21 11.88 8.99 -10.45
C LEU A 21 12.52 7.77 -9.80
N GLU A 22 13.67 7.34 -10.28
CA GLU A 22 14.45 6.23 -9.76
C GLU A 22 15.58 6.67 -8.80
N SER A 23 15.78 7.98 -8.63
CA SER A 23 16.79 8.50 -7.72
C SER A 23 16.38 8.37 -6.26
N PRO A 24 17.29 7.97 -5.34
CA PRO A 24 17.06 8.02 -3.90
C PRO A 24 16.59 9.39 -3.40
N ALA A 25 17.08 10.46 -4.01
CA ALA A 25 16.68 11.83 -3.69
C ALA A 25 15.20 12.13 -3.97
N ASN A 26 14.45 11.21 -4.58
CA ASN A 26 13.00 11.32 -4.80
C ASN A 26 12.17 10.43 -3.86
N TYR A 27 12.80 9.81 -2.87
CA TYR A 27 12.15 8.88 -1.95
C TYR A 27 12.40 9.26 -0.51
N PHE A 28 11.62 8.69 0.39
CA PHE A 28 11.92 8.71 1.82
C PHE A 28 12.56 7.41 2.27
N ALA A 29 13.28 7.46 3.38
CA ALA A 29 13.83 6.30 4.07
C ALA A 29 13.19 6.10 5.44
N LEU A 30 13.39 4.92 6.03
CA LEU A 30 13.16 4.69 7.44
C LEU A 30 14.30 5.30 8.27
N ALA A 31 14.04 5.66 9.52
CA ALA A 31 15.05 6.26 10.39
C ALA A 31 16.22 5.32 10.67
N SER A 32 15.95 4.03 10.78
CA SER A 32 16.99 3.01 11.00
C SER A 32 17.77 2.62 9.74
N ASN A 33 17.45 3.21 8.58
CA ASN A 33 18.20 2.95 7.36
C ASN A 33 19.62 3.54 7.46
N PRO A 34 20.68 2.73 7.35
CA PRO A 34 22.05 3.20 7.46
C PRO A 34 22.46 4.21 6.37
N ASP A 35 21.73 4.19 5.24
CA ASP A 35 21.93 5.09 4.10
C ASP A 35 20.88 6.21 4.04
N SER A 36 20.22 6.52 5.16
CA SER A 36 19.11 7.48 5.20
C SER A 36 19.50 8.88 4.72
N ASP A 37 20.75 9.26 4.79
CA ASP A 37 21.31 10.51 4.30
C ASP A 37 21.32 10.64 2.77
N LYS A 38 21.17 9.53 2.05
CA LYS A 38 21.06 9.49 0.57
C LYS A 38 19.65 9.79 0.06
N PHE A 39 18.66 9.87 0.95
CA PHE A 39 17.25 10.00 0.61
C PHE A 39 16.75 11.43 0.82
N ALA A 40 15.64 11.79 0.18
CA ALA A 40 15.06 13.12 0.29
C ALA A 40 14.55 13.45 1.70
N ALA A 41 14.07 12.45 2.43
CA ALA A 41 13.52 12.61 3.76
C ALA A 41 13.58 11.31 4.57
N ILE A 42 13.45 11.42 5.88
CA ILE A 42 13.16 10.31 6.77
C ILE A 42 11.68 10.34 7.07
N GLY A 43 10.98 9.26 6.68
CA GLY A 43 9.53 9.18 6.74
C GLY A 43 8.82 10.08 5.74
N ALA A 44 7.50 9.92 5.67
CA ALA A 44 6.65 10.72 4.80
C ALA A 44 5.19 10.64 5.27
N ARG A 45 4.39 11.66 4.89
CA ARG A 45 2.97 11.73 5.21
C ARG A 45 2.16 12.02 3.95
N MET A 46 1.04 11.31 3.81
CA MET A 46 0.05 11.55 2.77
C MET A 46 -1.34 11.45 3.37
N GLU A 47 -2.18 12.41 3.01
CA GLU A 47 -3.60 12.42 3.30
C GLU A 47 -4.39 12.42 2.00
N ALA A 48 -5.48 11.70 1.97
CA ALA A 48 -6.40 11.73 0.85
C ALA A 48 -7.85 11.64 1.33
N THR A 49 -8.71 12.43 0.70
CA THR A 49 -10.16 12.27 0.73
C THR A 49 -10.61 11.95 -0.67
N LEU A 50 -11.35 10.87 -0.83
CA LEU A 50 -11.75 10.38 -2.14
C LEU A 50 -13.10 9.67 -2.06
N LYS A 51 -13.67 9.43 -3.23
CA LYS A 51 -14.78 8.50 -3.43
C LYS A 51 -14.43 7.59 -4.61
N VAL A 52 -14.99 6.39 -4.61
CA VAL A 52 -14.91 5.46 -5.72
C VAL A 52 -16.24 5.45 -6.43
N ASP A 53 -16.29 5.98 -7.64
CA ASP A 53 -17.54 6.02 -8.42
C ASP A 53 -17.77 4.71 -9.18
N HIS A 54 -16.71 3.99 -9.55
CA HIS A 54 -16.77 2.76 -10.33
C HIS A 54 -15.67 1.77 -9.98
N VAL A 55 -16.02 0.49 -10.01
CA VAL A 55 -15.06 -0.63 -10.04
C VAL A 55 -15.39 -1.52 -11.26
N SER A 56 -14.49 -2.44 -11.60
CA SER A 56 -14.76 -3.42 -12.64
C SER A 56 -15.97 -4.28 -12.27
N THR A 57 -16.90 -4.41 -13.19
CA THR A 57 -18.03 -5.35 -13.07
C THR A 57 -17.80 -6.66 -13.82
N ASN A 58 -16.70 -6.74 -14.57
CA ASN A 58 -16.31 -7.93 -15.33
C ASN A 58 -14.81 -8.20 -15.10
N ALA A 59 -14.52 -9.22 -14.33
CA ALA A 59 -13.16 -9.66 -14.06
C ALA A 59 -12.88 -11.00 -14.76
N LYS A 60 -11.80 -11.05 -15.51
CA LYS A 60 -11.34 -12.29 -16.15
C LYS A 60 -11.05 -13.40 -15.14
N TYR A 61 -10.61 -13.02 -13.95
CA TYR A 61 -10.27 -13.92 -12.85
C TYR A 61 -11.06 -13.51 -11.62
N HIS A 62 -12.27 -14.02 -11.49
CA HIS A 62 -13.22 -13.69 -10.43
C HIS A 62 -12.71 -14.05 -9.02
N ASP A 63 -11.93 -15.11 -8.93
CA ASP A 63 -11.38 -15.67 -7.71
C ASP A 63 -10.10 -14.96 -7.22
N LYS A 64 -9.55 -14.04 -8.00
CA LYS A 64 -8.34 -13.33 -7.59
C LYS A 64 -8.65 -12.15 -6.67
N PRO A 65 -7.84 -11.93 -5.63
CA PRO A 65 -8.04 -10.82 -4.69
C PRO A 65 -8.24 -9.44 -5.35
N PRO A 66 -7.52 -9.06 -6.43
CA PRO A 66 -7.70 -7.78 -7.08
C PRO A 66 -8.94 -7.68 -8.00
N ALA A 67 -9.71 -8.77 -8.18
CA ALA A 67 -10.95 -8.70 -8.95
C ALA A 67 -11.94 -7.73 -8.29
N TYR A 68 -12.65 -6.96 -9.11
CA TYR A 68 -13.66 -5.99 -8.67
C TYR A 68 -13.14 -4.93 -7.70
N SER A 69 -11.87 -4.58 -7.80
CA SER A 69 -11.20 -3.65 -6.88
C SER A 69 -10.45 -2.55 -7.59
N VAL A 70 -10.14 -1.51 -6.82
CA VAL A 70 -9.24 -0.43 -7.20
C VAL A 70 -8.28 -0.14 -6.05
N VAL A 71 -7.01 0.08 -6.38
CA VAL A 71 -6.01 0.60 -5.43
C VAL A 71 -6.17 2.11 -5.36
N VAL A 72 -6.40 2.64 -4.17
CA VAL A 72 -6.64 4.07 -3.92
C VAL A 72 -5.48 4.76 -3.22
N GLY A 73 -4.54 4.01 -2.68
CA GLY A 73 -3.31 4.53 -2.07
C GLY A 73 -2.27 3.42 -1.95
N GLN A 74 -0.99 3.78 -2.06
CA GLN A 74 0.09 2.81 -1.88
C GLN A 74 1.41 3.47 -1.51
N ILE A 75 2.28 2.70 -0.87
CA ILE A 75 3.72 2.94 -0.79
C ILE A 75 4.38 1.92 -1.71
N HIS A 76 5.24 2.38 -2.60
CA HIS A 76 5.98 1.51 -3.51
C HIS A 76 7.47 1.57 -3.18
N ALA A 77 8.03 0.44 -2.79
CA ALA A 77 9.46 0.34 -2.52
C ALA A 77 10.27 0.28 -3.82
N GLY A 78 11.51 0.76 -3.76
CA GLY A 78 12.48 0.67 -4.84
C GLY A 78 13.83 0.20 -4.31
N LYS A 79 14.78 -0.04 -5.20
CA LYS A 79 16.17 -0.33 -4.87
C LYS A 79 17.06 0.86 -5.17
N LEU A 80 18.18 0.97 -4.45
CA LEU A 80 19.29 1.81 -4.86
C LEU A 80 19.85 1.35 -6.21
N ASP A 81 20.37 2.28 -7.01
CA ASP A 81 20.86 1.98 -8.37
C ASP A 81 21.98 0.92 -8.38
N ASP A 82 22.85 0.92 -7.39
CA ASP A 82 23.92 -0.07 -7.21
C ASP A 82 23.41 -1.46 -6.86
N LEU A 83 22.20 -1.56 -6.29
CA LEU A 83 21.53 -2.83 -5.96
C LEU A 83 20.48 -3.25 -7.01
N ARG A 84 20.26 -2.44 -8.05
CA ARG A 84 19.23 -2.70 -9.06
C ARG A 84 19.41 -4.03 -9.81
N ASN A 85 20.64 -4.44 -10.01
CA ASN A 85 21.00 -5.69 -10.67
C ASN A 85 21.21 -6.85 -9.71
N ASP A 86 21.03 -6.62 -8.41
CA ASP A 86 21.08 -7.68 -7.43
C ASP A 86 19.79 -8.52 -7.55
N VAL A 87 19.96 -9.72 -8.07
CA VAL A 87 18.89 -10.71 -8.27
C VAL A 87 18.49 -11.41 -6.97
N SER A 88 19.06 -11.04 -5.83
CA SER A 88 18.65 -11.57 -4.52
C SER A 88 17.18 -11.26 -4.18
N GLY A 89 16.56 -10.39 -4.95
CA GLY A 89 15.11 -10.23 -5.01
C GLY A 89 14.48 -9.37 -3.91
N PHE A 90 15.22 -8.98 -2.90
CA PHE A 90 14.66 -8.18 -1.81
C PHE A 90 14.23 -6.79 -2.26
N GLY A 91 12.98 -6.43 -1.95
CA GLY A 91 12.44 -5.10 -2.01
C GLY A 91 12.17 -4.51 -3.38
N TRP A 92 12.50 -5.18 -4.46
CA TRP A 92 12.23 -4.66 -5.79
C TRP A 92 10.75 -4.80 -6.15
N GLY A 93 10.08 -3.65 -6.30
CA GLY A 93 8.69 -3.60 -6.71
C GLY A 93 7.69 -4.01 -5.64
N ASN A 94 8.13 -4.34 -4.43
CA ASN A 94 7.25 -4.66 -3.32
C ASN A 94 6.55 -3.40 -2.81
N GLU A 95 5.31 -3.56 -2.36
CA GLU A 95 4.52 -2.46 -1.86
C GLU A 95 4.13 -2.73 -0.40
N PRO A 96 4.83 -2.12 0.57
CA PRO A 96 4.50 -2.29 2.00
C PRO A 96 3.09 -1.86 2.34
N LEU A 97 2.46 -1.11 1.45
CA LEU A 97 1.08 -0.67 1.60
C LEU A 97 0.39 -0.59 0.25
N LYS A 98 -0.75 -1.25 0.17
CA LYS A 98 -1.79 -1.02 -0.85
C LYS A 98 -3.13 -0.89 -0.16
N ILE A 99 -3.80 0.23 -0.34
CA ILE A 99 -5.18 0.45 0.14
C ILE A 99 -6.12 0.13 -1.01
N TYR A 100 -7.07 -0.75 -0.76
CA TYR A 100 -8.06 -1.21 -1.72
C TYR A 100 -9.47 -0.77 -1.35
N TYR A 101 -10.25 -0.50 -2.36
CA TYR A 101 -11.71 -0.59 -2.32
C TYR A 101 -12.13 -1.74 -3.25
N LYS A 102 -12.96 -2.66 -2.75
CA LYS A 102 -13.45 -3.83 -3.49
C LYS A 102 -14.96 -3.93 -3.36
N LYS A 103 -15.66 -4.10 -4.50
CA LYS A 103 -17.11 -4.29 -4.52
C LYS A 103 -17.48 -5.26 -5.63
N TYR A 104 -18.11 -6.35 -5.29
CA TYR A 104 -18.69 -7.26 -6.27
C TYR A 104 -19.91 -6.63 -6.97
N PRO A 105 -20.24 -7.05 -8.21
CA PRO A 105 -21.32 -6.45 -8.99
C PRO A 105 -22.71 -6.51 -8.33
N ASN A 106 -22.97 -7.57 -7.57
CA ASN A 106 -24.22 -7.83 -6.86
C ASN A 106 -24.27 -7.28 -5.43
N HIS A 107 -23.19 -6.69 -4.92
CA HIS A 107 -23.16 -6.08 -3.60
C HIS A 107 -23.72 -4.66 -3.64
N GLU A 108 -24.35 -4.22 -2.57
CA GLU A 108 -24.80 -2.84 -2.39
C GLU A 108 -23.64 -1.93 -2.07
N THR A 109 -22.72 -2.40 -1.20
CA THR A 109 -21.56 -1.65 -0.75
C THR A 109 -20.27 -2.40 -1.04
N GLY A 110 -19.14 -1.76 -0.80
CA GLY A 110 -17.82 -2.34 -0.97
C GLY A 110 -17.02 -2.36 0.31
N THR A 111 -16.00 -3.20 0.34
CA THR A 111 -15.05 -3.35 1.44
C THR A 111 -13.86 -2.44 1.22
N VAL A 112 -13.43 -1.73 2.25
CA VAL A 112 -12.14 -1.03 2.32
C VAL A 112 -11.20 -1.85 3.19
N PHE A 113 -10.02 -2.11 2.67
CA PHE A 113 -8.95 -2.84 3.35
C PHE A 113 -7.59 -2.39 2.84
N TRP A 114 -6.54 -2.76 3.55
CA TRP A 114 -5.19 -2.57 3.05
C TRP A 114 -4.36 -3.84 3.19
N ASN A 115 -3.44 -4.02 2.28
CA ASN A 115 -2.50 -5.13 2.28
C ASN A 115 -1.12 -4.63 2.70
N TYR A 116 -0.47 -5.42 3.54
CA TYR A 116 0.95 -5.40 3.81
C TYR A 116 1.62 -6.50 3.00
N GLU A 117 2.43 -6.14 2.04
CA GLU A 117 3.24 -7.11 1.29
C GLU A 117 4.55 -7.33 2.01
N LEU A 118 4.84 -8.60 2.30
CA LEU A 118 6.11 -8.97 2.90
C LEU A 118 7.24 -8.81 1.92
N ASN A 119 8.35 -8.24 2.40
CA ASN A 119 9.52 -8.00 1.58
C ASN A 119 10.40 -9.24 1.44
N LEU A 120 9.89 -10.23 0.74
CA LEU A 120 10.58 -11.49 0.45
C LEU A 120 10.97 -11.58 -1.02
N PRO A 121 11.99 -12.38 -1.38
CA PRO A 121 12.31 -12.70 -2.76
C PRO A 121 11.09 -13.20 -3.53
N GLU A 122 11.04 -12.93 -4.84
CA GLU A 122 9.89 -13.26 -5.69
C GLU A 122 9.58 -14.76 -5.72
N ASP A 123 10.59 -15.60 -5.59
CA ASP A 123 10.50 -17.05 -5.58
C ASP A 123 10.24 -17.64 -4.19
N ASN A 124 10.19 -16.82 -3.15
CA ASN A 124 9.93 -17.29 -1.80
C ASN A 124 8.45 -17.68 -1.65
N PRO A 125 8.12 -18.94 -1.32
CA PRO A 125 6.74 -19.40 -1.22
C PRO A 125 5.95 -18.74 -0.08
N LYS A 126 6.63 -18.10 0.86
CA LYS A 126 6.03 -17.36 1.97
C LYS A 126 5.77 -15.89 1.63
N ARG A 127 6.20 -15.40 0.46
CA ARG A 127 5.87 -14.06 -0.01
C ARG A 127 4.36 -13.98 -0.23
N THR A 128 3.71 -13.18 0.57
CA THR A 128 2.27 -13.00 0.56
C THR A 128 1.88 -11.60 1.00
N ASP A 129 0.66 -11.23 0.65
CA ASP A 129 -0.01 -10.04 1.15
C ASP A 129 -0.83 -10.40 2.38
N ILE A 130 -0.67 -9.65 3.46
CA ILE A 130 -1.50 -9.76 4.66
C ILE A 130 -2.54 -8.66 4.60
N ALA A 131 -3.81 -9.06 4.60
CA ALA A 131 -4.92 -8.12 4.52
C ALA A 131 -5.39 -7.68 5.89
N TYR A 132 -5.52 -6.37 6.08
CA TYR A 132 -6.08 -5.73 7.25
C TYR A 132 -7.42 -5.07 6.90
N PRO A 133 -8.53 -5.52 7.49
CA PRO A 133 -9.83 -4.92 7.22
C PRO A 133 -9.93 -3.51 7.80
N VAL A 134 -10.67 -2.65 7.11
CA VAL A 134 -11.02 -1.31 7.55
C VAL A 134 -12.53 -1.22 7.74
N TRP A 135 -13.30 -1.35 6.66
CA TRP A 135 -14.76 -1.37 6.70
C TRP A 135 -15.31 -2.44 5.78
N GLY A 136 -16.33 -3.13 6.25
CA GLY A 136 -16.94 -4.25 5.56
C GLY A 136 -16.07 -5.51 5.61
N ASP A 137 -16.62 -6.61 5.17
CA ASP A 137 -15.95 -7.91 5.05
C ASP A 137 -16.30 -8.62 3.73
N GLY A 138 -16.68 -7.86 2.73
CA GLY A 138 -17.08 -8.34 1.40
C GLY A 138 -15.96 -8.93 0.57
N TRP A 139 -15.23 -9.90 1.14
CA TRP A 139 -14.12 -10.59 0.50
C TRP A 139 -14.57 -11.62 -0.52
N HIS A 140 -15.81 -12.11 -0.39
CA HIS A 140 -16.42 -13.12 -1.22
C HIS A 140 -17.70 -12.59 -1.86
N ASP A 141 -18.06 -13.14 -3.01
CA ASP A 141 -19.19 -12.68 -3.82
C ASP A 141 -20.56 -12.90 -3.13
N ASP A 142 -20.65 -13.79 -2.20
CA ASP A 142 -21.84 -14.13 -1.41
C ASP A 142 -21.95 -13.34 -0.09
N ASN A 143 -21.01 -12.44 0.18
CA ASN A 143 -20.92 -11.69 1.44
C ASN A 143 -20.98 -10.18 1.19
N ASP A 144 -22.18 -9.63 0.99
CA ASP A 144 -22.37 -8.17 0.87
C ASP A 144 -22.14 -7.48 2.21
N PRO A 145 -21.23 -6.51 2.30
CA PRO A 145 -20.97 -5.77 3.53
C PRO A 145 -22.16 -4.97 4.08
N GLY A 146 -23.11 -4.61 3.22
CA GLY A 146 -24.27 -3.81 3.62
C GLY A 146 -23.86 -2.50 4.31
N GLU A 147 -24.47 -2.20 5.46
CA GLU A 147 -24.22 -0.96 6.22
C GLU A 147 -22.80 -0.83 6.77
N THR A 148 -22.02 -1.93 6.85
CA THR A 148 -20.64 -1.87 7.34
C THR A 148 -19.63 -1.52 6.26
N GLY A 149 -20.03 -1.56 5.00
CA GLY A 149 -19.23 -1.24 3.84
C GLY A 149 -19.41 0.21 3.38
N ILE A 150 -18.62 0.63 2.40
CA ILE A 150 -18.68 1.95 1.76
C ILE A 150 -19.40 1.84 0.42
N ALA A 151 -20.42 2.68 0.18
CA ALA A 151 -21.11 2.72 -1.09
C ALA A 151 -20.27 3.37 -2.21
N LEU A 152 -20.57 3.04 -3.48
CA LEU A 152 -20.02 3.80 -4.60
C LEU A 152 -20.49 5.26 -4.51
N GLY A 153 -19.56 6.18 -4.70
CA GLY A 153 -19.83 7.63 -4.57
C GLY A 153 -19.78 8.15 -3.14
N GLU A 154 -19.70 7.29 -2.13
CA GLU A 154 -19.48 7.69 -0.74
C GLU A 154 -18.04 8.11 -0.52
N SER A 155 -17.85 9.22 0.22
CA SER A 155 -16.53 9.75 0.50
C SER A 155 -15.93 9.13 1.75
N PHE A 156 -14.66 8.80 1.66
CA PHE A 156 -13.84 8.43 2.81
C PHE A 156 -12.44 9.04 2.72
N SER A 157 -11.76 9.08 3.84
CA SER A 157 -10.42 9.63 3.96
C SER A 157 -9.48 8.62 4.54
N TYR A 158 -8.21 8.75 4.17
CA TYR A 158 -7.13 8.06 4.86
C TYR A 158 -5.92 8.97 5.05
N GLU A 159 -5.17 8.69 6.09
CA GLU A 159 -3.84 9.21 6.34
C GLU A 159 -2.85 8.05 6.37
N ILE A 160 -1.74 8.22 5.66
CA ILE A 160 -0.55 7.38 5.75
C ILE A 160 0.54 8.26 6.34
N ASN A 161 1.11 7.87 7.47
CA ASN A 161 2.18 8.61 8.13
C ASN A 161 3.29 7.63 8.53
N VAL A 162 4.42 7.69 7.83
CA VAL A 162 5.63 6.98 8.22
C VAL A 162 6.48 7.93 9.05
N TYR A 163 6.62 7.62 10.33
CA TYR A 163 7.43 8.37 11.27
C TYR A 163 8.46 7.45 11.95
N GLY A 164 9.71 7.81 11.85
CA GLY A 164 10.79 6.90 12.24
C GLY A 164 10.77 5.65 11.38
N ASP A 165 10.56 4.51 12.00
CA ASP A 165 10.44 3.20 11.35
C ASP A 165 8.99 2.69 11.30
N THR A 166 8.04 3.43 11.86
CA THR A 166 6.67 2.99 11.99
C THR A 166 5.75 3.70 11.01
N MET A 167 4.95 2.90 10.31
CA MET A 167 3.83 3.37 9.49
C MET A 167 2.57 3.37 10.35
N TYR A 168 1.91 4.52 10.40
CA TYR A 168 0.61 4.72 11.02
C TYR A 168 -0.42 4.97 9.93
N LEU A 169 -1.56 4.32 10.02
CA LEU A 169 -2.68 4.47 9.13
C LEU A 169 -3.91 4.91 9.91
N THR A 170 -4.62 5.89 9.39
CA THR A 170 -5.92 6.31 9.93
C THR A 170 -6.92 6.36 8.80
N PHE A 171 -8.07 5.74 8.98
CA PHE A 171 -9.18 5.75 8.03
C PHE A 171 -10.40 6.37 8.70
N SER A 172 -11.10 7.25 7.99
CA SER A 172 -12.32 7.91 8.48
C SER A 172 -13.35 8.09 7.37
N ALA A 173 -14.62 7.91 7.71
CA ALA A 173 -15.77 8.22 6.89
C ALA A 173 -16.91 8.69 7.80
N GLU A 174 -17.89 9.43 7.26
CA GLU A 174 -18.89 10.14 8.06
C GLU A 174 -19.70 9.21 8.96
N ASN A 175 -20.16 8.07 8.41
CA ASN A 175 -21.05 7.14 9.11
C ASN A 175 -20.35 5.85 9.56
N HIS A 176 -19.03 5.84 9.57
CA HIS A 176 -18.24 4.65 9.91
C HIS A 176 -17.27 4.94 11.05
N PRO A 177 -16.93 3.94 11.85
CA PRO A 177 -15.96 4.11 12.92
C PRO A 177 -14.59 4.48 12.33
N THR A 178 -13.88 5.38 12.98
CA THR A 178 -12.47 5.64 12.65
C THR A 178 -11.64 4.40 12.97
N VAL A 179 -10.90 3.93 11.97
CA VAL A 179 -10.02 2.76 12.09
C VAL A 179 -8.57 3.21 12.06
N LYS A 180 -7.75 2.67 12.97
CA LYS A 180 -6.32 2.97 13.06
C LYS A 180 -5.52 1.70 13.07
N HIS A 181 -4.44 1.68 12.30
CA HIS A 181 -3.45 0.61 12.26
C HIS A 181 -2.06 1.18 12.42
N GLN A 182 -1.12 0.34 12.87
CA GLN A 182 0.29 0.66 12.86
C GLN A 182 1.11 -0.59 12.58
N ILE A 183 2.23 -0.41 11.93
CA ILE A 183 3.23 -1.45 11.70
C ILE A 183 4.62 -0.84 11.68
N ASN A 184 5.55 -1.46 12.39
CA ASN A 184 6.95 -1.12 12.28
C ASN A 184 7.54 -1.80 11.04
N LEU A 185 7.88 -1.02 10.03
CA LEU A 185 8.37 -1.50 8.74
C LEU A 185 9.79 -2.08 8.81
N ALA A 186 10.55 -1.75 9.85
CA ALA A 186 11.92 -2.22 9.99
C ALA A 186 12.00 -3.64 10.56
N ASN A 187 10.98 -4.09 11.29
CA ASN A 187 11.00 -5.39 11.97
C ASN A 187 9.71 -6.18 11.84
N ASN A 188 8.76 -5.73 11.01
CA ASN A 188 7.47 -6.40 10.76
C ASN A 188 6.64 -6.62 12.03
N VAL A 189 6.58 -5.62 12.90
CA VAL A 189 5.80 -5.69 14.14
C VAL A 189 4.60 -4.78 14.05
N ASP A 190 3.40 -5.31 14.13
CA ASP A 190 2.15 -4.56 14.24
C ASP A 190 1.78 -4.28 15.71
N ALA A 191 0.60 -3.69 15.95
CA ALA A 191 0.14 -3.36 17.29
C ALA A 191 -0.08 -4.58 18.21
N ASN A 192 -0.19 -5.78 17.66
CA ASN A 192 -0.40 -7.03 18.36
C ASN A 192 0.88 -7.86 18.54
N GLY A 193 1.99 -7.39 18.01
CA GLY A 193 3.27 -8.10 17.99
C GLY A 193 3.71 -8.45 16.56
N PHE A 194 4.44 -9.53 16.39
CA PHE A 194 4.83 -9.99 15.06
C PHE A 194 3.61 -10.28 14.21
N ILE A 195 3.75 -10.00 12.92
CA ILE A 195 2.78 -10.44 11.91
C ILE A 195 2.90 -11.95 11.82
N ASP A 196 1.89 -12.60 12.30
CA ASP A 196 1.84 -14.02 12.54
C ASP A 196 1.98 -14.88 11.35
N ASP A 197 2.28 -15.80 10.97
CA ASP A 197 2.46 -16.77 9.90
C ASP A 197 3.94 -17.05 9.55
N TYR A 198 4.86 -16.54 10.36
CA TYR A 198 6.28 -16.77 10.11
C TYR A 198 6.93 -17.58 11.23
N ASP A 199 7.38 -18.77 10.88
CA ASP A 199 8.10 -19.68 11.76
C ASP A 199 9.46 -19.11 12.21
N ASP A 200 9.95 -18.07 11.53
CA ASP A 200 11.21 -17.40 11.86
C ASP A 200 11.08 -15.87 11.77
N PRO A 201 10.74 -15.20 12.88
CA PRO A 201 10.66 -13.74 12.91
C PRO A 201 12.01 -13.04 12.67
N VAL A 202 13.11 -13.74 12.83
CA VAL A 202 14.46 -13.18 12.56
C VAL A 202 14.71 -13.07 11.06
N ALA A 203 14.20 -13.98 10.26
CA ALA A 203 14.33 -13.95 8.81
C ALA A 203 13.69 -12.71 8.16
N TYR A 204 12.68 -12.11 8.83
CA TYR A 204 11.93 -10.95 8.35
C TYR A 204 12.32 -9.64 9.03
N LYS A 205 13.13 -9.71 10.07
CA LYS A 205 13.74 -8.51 10.66
C LYS A 205 14.59 -7.82 9.61
N ASN A 206 14.43 -6.51 9.51
CA ASN A 206 15.19 -5.68 8.59
C ASN A 206 14.84 -5.81 7.11
N ASP A 207 13.74 -6.49 6.74
CA ASP A 207 13.37 -6.63 5.35
C ASP A 207 13.27 -5.29 4.64
N TRP A 208 12.52 -4.36 5.20
CA TRP A 208 12.42 -3.02 4.67
C TRP A 208 13.65 -2.15 4.95
N LEU A 209 14.57 -2.56 5.80
CA LEU A 209 15.85 -1.89 6.02
C LEU A 209 16.79 -1.98 4.81
N PHE A 210 16.77 -3.00 4.01
CA PHE A 210 17.65 -3.21 2.87
C PHE A 210 17.10 -2.76 1.52
N SER A 211 15.79 -2.68 1.35
CA SER A 211 15.11 -2.34 0.10
C SER A 211 14.58 -0.91 -0.02
N LYS A 212 14.76 -0.13 0.71
CA LYS A 212 14.54 1.11 1.48
C LYS A 212 14.25 2.39 0.74
N LEU A 213 13.86 2.30 -0.48
CA LEU A 213 13.28 3.37 -1.25
C LEU A 213 11.77 3.18 -1.26
N ALA A 214 11.06 3.88 -0.40
CA ALA A 214 9.62 3.91 -0.47
C ALA A 214 9.14 5.28 -0.92
N ARG A 215 8.19 5.32 -1.84
CA ARG A 215 7.44 6.52 -2.21
C ARG A 215 5.97 6.28 -2.01
N ILE A 216 5.27 7.32 -1.60
CA ILE A 216 3.82 7.28 -1.46
C ILE A 216 3.20 7.59 -2.82
N THR A 217 2.29 6.75 -3.28
CA THR A 217 1.57 6.96 -4.53
C THR A 217 0.07 6.81 -4.30
N ASN A 218 -0.71 7.64 -4.98
CA ASN A 218 -2.14 7.45 -5.16
C ASN A 218 -2.36 6.77 -6.51
N ALA A 219 -2.97 5.61 -6.53
CA ALA A 219 -3.30 4.93 -7.76
C ALA A 219 -4.81 5.03 -8.01
N VAL A 220 -5.19 5.75 -9.06
CA VAL A 220 -6.56 5.76 -9.56
C VAL A 220 -6.60 4.91 -10.83
N ARG A 221 -7.29 3.79 -10.80
CA ARG A 221 -7.57 3.04 -12.03
C ARG A 221 -8.70 3.72 -12.78
N ARG A 222 -8.41 4.25 -13.97
CA ARG A 222 -9.44 4.54 -14.95
C ARG A 222 -9.73 3.28 -15.76
N MET A 223 -10.99 2.95 -15.88
CA MET A 223 -11.45 1.94 -16.82
C MET A 223 -11.37 2.49 -18.25
N PRO A 224 -11.07 1.67 -19.26
CA PRO A 224 -11.31 2.05 -20.65
C PRO A 224 -12.80 2.35 -20.82
N GLN A 225 -13.12 3.50 -21.35
CA GLN A 225 -14.44 3.74 -21.91
C GLN A 225 -14.52 2.92 -23.20
N HIS A 226 -15.39 1.96 -23.25
CA HIS A 226 -15.84 1.28 -24.46
C HIS A 226 -17.06 1.99 -25.04
#